data_4388a042e33928576b7dedad5f2db14b
#
_entry.id   4388a042e33928576b7dedad5f2db14b
#
_cell.length_a   1.000
_cell.length_b   1.000
_cell.length_c   1.000
_cell.angle_alpha   90.00
_cell.angle_beta   90.00
_cell.angle_gamma   90.00
#
_symmetry.space_group_name_H-M   'P 1'
#
loop_
_entity.id
_entity.type
_entity.pdbx_description
1 polymer ?
#
loop_
_entity_poly.entity_id
_entity_poly.type
_entity_poly.pdbx_seq_one_letter_code
_entity_poly.pdbx_strand_id
1 'polypeptide(L)'
;MYLQKFNLSGRTAVVTGGGRAIGLACSEALSEAGAQVYIADVDMAVAEEGRDALKQKGYAAEIAQMDVTDPDQVTAVAAEIAAARGGIEILVCNAGIARSETPAEEVADEHWLNVIDVNLNGVFWCCRAFGRHMLQAERGAIVNIGSMSGFIVNKPQEQSYYNASKAGVHHLTKSLAAEWASRGVRVNAVAPTYINTPLTAFAKANRALYDVWMESTPMGRMGEVDEIASAVLFLASDAASLMTGSVVSVDGGYTCW
;
A
#
# COMPACT_ATOMS: atom_id res chain seq x y z
N MET A 1 17.37 -6.99 20.98
CA MET A 1 16.00 -7.32 21.40
C MET A 1 14.95 -6.52 20.63
N TYR A 2 14.81 -5.19 20.82
CA TYR A 2 13.75 -4.46 20.09
C TYR A 2 14.03 -4.37 18.58
N LEU A 3 15.25 -4.08 18.16
CA LEU A 3 15.60 -4.01 16.74
C LEU A 3 15.47 -5.37 16.03
N GLN A 4 15.68 -6.48 16.71
CA GLN A 4 15.49 -7.82 16.15
C GLN A 4 14.05 -8.12 15.76
N LYS A 5 13.06 -7.39 16.32
CA LYS A 5 11.66 -7.54 15.92
C LYS A 5 11.36 -7.02 14.50
N PHE A 6 12.27 -6.21 13.93
CA PHE A 6 12.21 -5.74 12.56
C PHE A 6 12.88 -6.70 11.57
N ASN A 7 13.58 -7.75 12.04
CA ASN A 7 14.19 -8.72 11.15
C ASN A 7 13.13 -9.58 10.44
N LEU A 8 13.16 -9.55 9.11
CA LEU A 8 12.24 -10.27 8.23
C LEU A 8 12.94 -11.42 7.49
N SER A 9 14.16 -11.83 7.91
CA SER A 9 14.89 -12.93 7.28
C SER A 9 14.05 -14.21 7.23
N GLY A 10 14.00 -14.85 6.06
CA GLY A 10 13.22 -16.04 5.81
C GLY A 10 11.71 -15.80 5.60
N ARG A 11 11.26 -14.55 5.51
CA ARG A 11 9.87 -14.20 5.16
C ARG A 11 9.77 -13.83 3.69
N THR A 12 8.68 -14.25 3.06
CA THR A 12 8.30 -13.82 1.72
C THR A 12 7.34 -12.65 1.81
N ALA A 13 7.65 -11.56 1.11
CA ALA A 13 6.85 -10.35 1.04
C ALA A 13 6.42 -10.08 -0.40
N VAL A 14 5.16 -9.71 -0.59
CA VAL A 14 4.62 -9.30 -1.89
C VAL A 14 4.16 -7.84 -1.79
N VAL A 15 4.60 -7.00 -2.72
CA VAL A 15 4.23 -5.59 -2.80
C VAL A 15 3.54 -5.32 -4.13
N THR A 16 2.25 -4.98 -4.10
CA THR A 16 1.51 -4.63 -5.33
C THR A 16 1.82 -3.20 -5.75
N GLY A 17 2.01 -2.96 -7.05
CA GLY A 17 2.53 -1.68 -7.54
C GLY A 17 3.92 -1.37 -6.95
N GLY A 18 4.73 -2.42 -6.74
CA GLY A 18 5.98 -2.37 -6.00
C GLY A 18 7.18 -1.82 -6.78
N GLY A 19 7.00 -1.49 -8.07
CA GLY A 19 8.12 -1.11 -8.95
C GLY A 19 8.50 0.37 -8.90
N ARG A 20 7.70 1.24 -8.28
CA ARG A 20 7.97 2.70 -8.22
C ARG A 20 7.40 3.37 -6.98
N ALA A 21 7.86 4.60 -6.73
CA ALA A 21 7.35 5.50 -5.69
C ALA A 21 7.23 4.82 -4.31
N ILE A 22 6.07 4.92 -3.63
CA ILE A 22 5.83 4.33 -2.31
C ILE A 22 6.04 2.80 -2.35
N GLY A 23 5.56 2.13 -3.42
CA GLY A 23 5.71 0.68 -3.56
C GLY A 23 7.17 0.25 -3.62
N LEU A 24 8.01 0.96 -4.39
CA LEU A 24 9.44 0.67 -4.45
C LEU A 24 10.14 0.92 -3.11
N ALA A 25 9.81 2.00 -2.42
CA ALA A 25 10.35 2.27 -1.09
C ALA A 25 9.94 1.19 -0.07
N CYS A 26 8.70 0.68 -0.14
CA CYS A 26 8.26 -0.46 0.67
C CYS A 26 9.04 -1.74 0.31
N SER A 27 9.22 -2.01 -0.99
CA SER A 27 10.02 -3.15 -1.47
C SER A 27 11.46 -3.07 -0.96
N GLU A 28 12.05 -1.87 -0.97
CA GLU A 28 13.39 -1.62 -0.45
C GLU A 28 13.47 -1.87 1.06
N ALA A 29 12.59 -1.24 1.85
CA ALA A 29 12.61 -1.36 3.31
C ALA A 29 12.40 -2.82 3.78
N LEU A 30 11.53 -3.58 3.11
CA LEU A 30 11.33 -4.99 3.40
C LEU A 30 12.54 -5.84 3.02
N SER A 31 13.20 -5.54 1.88
CA SER A 31 14.43 -6.20 1.46
C SER A 31 15.59 -5.92 2.40
N GLU A 32 15.76 -4.66 2.83
CA GLU A 32 16.78 -4.25 3.83
C GLU A 32 16.59 -4.99 5.15
N ALA A 33 15.33 -5.22 5.56
CA ALA A 33 15.01 -6.00 6.75
C ALA A 33 15.19 -7.53 6.57
N GLY A 34 15.58 -8.00 5.37
CA GLY A 34 15.92 -9.38 5.07
C GLY A 34 14.79 -10.21 4.45
N ALA A 35 13.65 -9.61 4.07
CA ALA A 35 12.59 -10.32 3.38
C ALA A 35 12.98 -10.67 1.93
N GLN A 36 12.45 -11.77 1.43
CA GLN A 36 12.43 -12.08 0.00
C GLN A 36 11.24 -11.39 -0.64
N VAL A 37 11.51 -10.34 -1.43
CA VAL A 37 10.47 -9.46 -1.97
C VAL A 37 10.08 -9.87 -3.38
N TYR A 38 8.77 -9.92 -3.62
CA TYR A 38 8.14 -9.95 -4.94
C TYR A 38 7.53 -8.58 -5.25
N ILE A 39 8.00 -7.96 -6.32
CA ILE A 39 7.37 -6.78 -6.92
C ILE A 39 6.28 -7.28 -7.85
N ALA A 40 5.02 -7.10 -7.47
CA ALA A 40 3.87 -7.44 -8.30
C ALA A 40 3.34 -6.16 -8.96
N ASP A 41 3.39 -6.10 -10.29
CA ASP A 41 2.94 -4.93 -11.04
C ASP A 41 2.21 -5.38 -12.32
N VAL A 42 1.26 -4.58 -12.79
CA VAL A 42 0.62 -4.81 -14.09
C VAL A 42 1.56 -4.47 -15.24
N ASP A 43 2.43 -3.47 -15.03
CA ASP A 43 3.45 -3.03 -15.99
C ASP A 43 4.79 -3.68 -15.64
N MET A 44 5.18 -4.65 -16.47
CA MET A 44 6.42 -5.39 -16.29
C MET A 44 7.66 -4.52 -16.46
N ALA A 45 7.63 -3.47 -17.28
CA ALA A 45 8.76 -2.56 -17.42
C ALA A 45 9.01 -1.81 -16.11
N VAL A 46 7.94 -1.36 -15.44
CA VAL A 46 8.01 -0.73 -14.12
C VAL A 46 8.53 -1.73 -13.06
N ALA A 47 8.08 -2.98 -13.11
CA ALA A 47 8.57 -4.02 -12.18
C ALA A 47 10.07 -4.29 -12.37
N GLU A 48 10.53 -4.37 -13.62
CA GLU A 48 11.95 -4.57 -13.97
C GLU A 48 12.83 -3.40 -13.53
N GLU A 49 12.39 -2.16 -13.80
CA GLU A 49 13.08 -0.95 -13.31
C GLU A 49 13.21 -0.95 -11.79
N GLY A 50 12.13 -1.29 -11.08
CA GLY A 50 12.13 -1.40 -9.63
C GLY A 50 13.08 -2.47 -9.10
N ARG A 51 13.06 -3.67 -9.70
CA ARG A 51 13.99 -4.76 -9.37
C ARG A 51 15.44 -4.32 -9.57
N ASP A 52 15.74 -3.68 -10.69
CA ASP A 52 17.09 -3.25 -11.02
C ASP A 52 17.58 -2.13 -10.10
N ALA A 53 16.68 -1.23 -9.67
CA ALA A 53 16.98 -0.22 -8.65
C ALA A 53 17.33 -0.87 -7.29
N LEU A 54 16.59 -1.90 -6.85
CA LEU A 54 16.92 -2.66 -5.64
C LEU A 54 18.26 -3.38 -5.77
N LYS A 55 18.51 -4.00 -6.94
CA LYS A 55 19.78 -4.68 -7.22
C LYS A 55 20.99 -3.76 -7.14
N GLN A 56 20.86 -2.52 -7.61
CA GLN A 56 21.94 -1.50 -7.50
C GLN A 56 22.28 -1.18 -6.03
N LYS A 57 21.32 -1.34 -5.12
CA LYS A 57 21.49 -1.18 -3.67
C LYS A 57 21.94 -2.47 -2.94
N GLY A 58 22.11 -3.56 -3.69
CA GLY A 58 22.54 -4.85 -3.15
C GLY A 58 21.42 -5.76 -2.68
N TYR A 59 20.16 -5.42 -2.97
CA TYR A 59 18.99 -6.25 -2.62
C TYR A 59 18.53 -7.10 -3.80
N ALA A 60 18.06 -8.31 -3.53
CA ALA A 60 17.43 -9.19 -4.51
C ALA A 60 15.92 -9.09 -4.41
N ALA A 61 15.25 -8.95 -5.55
CA ALA A 61 13.80 -9.03 -5.65
C ALA A 61 13.40 -9.85 -6.87
N GLU A 62 12.29 -10.54 -6.76
CA GLU A 62 11.60 -11.21 -7.86
C GLU A 62 10.49 -10.28 -8.40
N ILE A 63 10.04 -10.54 -9.62
CA ILE A 63 8.93 -9.78 -10.23
C ILE A 63 7.81 -10.74 -10.63
N ALA A 64 6.57 -10.27 -10.52
CA ALA A 64 5.39 -11.01 -10.95
C ALA A 64 4.44 -10.06 -11.69
N GLN A 65 3.99 -10.44 -12.88
CA GLN A 65 2.95 -9.69 -13.57
C GLN A 65 1.61 -9.94 -12.91
N MET A 66 0.95 -8.89 -12.46
CA MET A 66 -0.32 -9.00 -11.76
C MET A 66 -1.18 -7.75 -11.90
N ASP A 67 -2.33 -7.90 -12.53
CA ASP A 67 -3.39 -6.90 -12.52
C ASP A 67 -4.27 -7.14 -11.27
N VAL A 68 -4.28 -6.19 -10.36
CA VAL A 68 -5.08 -6.29 -9.12
C VAL A 68 -6.59 -6.27 -9.38
N THR A 69 -7.03 -5.83 -10.57
CA THR A 69 -8.45 -5.82 -10.97
C THR A 69 -8.92 -7.17 -11.51
N ASP A 70 -8.00 -8.10 -11.79
CA ASP A 70 -8.29 -9.47 -12.23
C ASP A 70 -8.16 -10.46 -11.06
N PRO A 71 -9.28 -10.88 -10.41
CA PRO A 71 -9.24 -11.76 -9.25
C PRO A 71 -8.69 -13.15 -9.54
N ASP A 72 -8.80 -13.63 -10.78
CA ASP A 72 -8.29 -14.95 -11.16
C ASP A 72 -6.77 -14.90 -11.33
N GLN A 73 -6.25 -13.85 -11.96
CA GLN A 73 -4.81 -13.62 -12.06
C GLN A 73 -4.18 -13.42 -10.67
N VAL A 74 -4.79 -12.62 -9.79
CA VAL A 74 -4.32 -12.42 -8.41
C VAL A 74 -4.27 -13.75 -7.65
N THR A 75 -5.28 -14.63 -7.84
CA THR A 75 -5.32 -15.95 -7.20
C THR A 75 -4.22 -16.87 -7.73
N ALA A 76 -3.99 -16.87 -9.04
CA ALA A 76 -2.95 -17.68 -9.67
C ALA A 76 -1.55 -17.26 -9.22
N VAL A 77 -1.25 -15.97 -9.23
CA VAL A 77 0.05 -15.41 -8.79
C VAL A 77 0.30 -15.71 -7.30
N ALA A 78 -0.72 -15.57 -6.45
CA ALA A 78 -0.59 -15.91 -5.03
C ALA A 78 -0.23 -17.39 -4.82
N ALA A 79 -0.87 -18.30 -5.56
CA ALA A 79 -0.60 -19.73 -5.49
C ALA A 79 0.82 -20.08 -6.00
N GLU A 80 1.24 -19.45 -7.10
CA GLU A 80 2.58 -19.64 -7.67
C GLU A 80 3.68 -19.21 -6.70
N ILE A 81 3.57 -18.01 -6.12
CA ILE A 81 4.55 -17.50 -5.14
C ILE A 81 4.57 -18.39 -3.89
N ALA A 82 3.39 -18.77 -3.36
CA ALA A 82 3.31 -19.65 -2.19
C ALA A 82 3.98 -21.00 -2.44
N ALA A 83 3.77 -21.61 -3.61
CA ALA A 83 4.40 -22.87 -3.99
C ALA A 83 5.93 -22.74 -4.15
N ALA A 84 6.39 -21.66 -4.77
CA ALA A 84 7.82 -21.42 -5.01
C ALA A 84 8.61 -21.15 -3.71
N ARG A 85 7.97 -20.58 -2.69
CA ARG A 85 8.62 -20.09 -1.45
C ARG A 85 8.24 -20.89 -0.20
N GLY A 86 7.24 -21.76 -0.29
CA GLY A 86 6.73 -22.51 0.86
C GLY A 86 5.82 -21.69 1.77
N GLY A 87 5.44 -20.49 1.37
CA GLY A 87 4.53 -19.59 2.11
C GLY A 87 4.68 -18.13 1.72
N ILE A 88 3.77 -17.31 2.23
CA ILE A 88 3.78 -15.85 2.08
C ILE A 88 3.43 -15.25 3.44
N GLU A 89 4.34 -14.48 4.02
CA GLU A 89 4.15 -13.92 5.37
C GLU A 89 3.74 -12.44 5.34
N ILE A 90 4.05 -11.71 4.26
CA ILE A 90 3.81 -10.27 4.20
C ILE A 90 3.15 -9.92 2.87
N LEU A 91 2.08 -9.12 2.94
CA LEU A 91 1.45 -8.49 1.78
C LEU A 91 1.36 -6.99 2.01
N VAL A 92 1.83 -6.20 1.03
CA VAL A 92 1.59 -4.76 0.97
C VAL A 92 0.69 -4.46 -0.22
N CYS A 93 -0.56 -4.10 0.05
CA CYS A 93 -1.50 -3.65 -0.97
C CYS A 93 -1.27 -2.17 -1.26
N ASN A 94 -0.34 -1.87 -2.17
CA ASN A 94 0.03 -0.51 -2.52
C ASN A 94 -0.51 -0.07 -3.88
N ALA A 95 -0.77 -0.98 -4.82
CA ALA A 95 -1.33 -0.62 -6.13
C ALA A 95 -2.55 0.29 -5.97
N GLY A 96 -2.56 1.40 -6.68
CA GLY A 96 -3.64 2.39 -6.59
C GLY A 96 -3.48 3.49 -7.60
N ILE A 97 -4.60 4.11 -7.95
CA ILE A 97 -4.68 5.25 -8.83
C ILE A 97 -5.38 6.42 -8.12
N ALA A 98 -4.95 7.61 -8.44
CA ALA A 98 -5.65 8.84 -8.08
C ALA A 98 -5.79 9.67 -9.35
N ARG A 99 -7.02 10.07 -9.63
CA ARG A 99 -7.33 11.09 -10.64
C ARG A 99 -8.19 12.08 -9.90
N SER A 100 -7.91 13.35 -10.01
CA SER A 100 -8.59 14.41 -9.27
C SER A 100 -9.14 15.46 -10.21
N GLU A 101 -9.88 16.42 -9.64
CA GLU A 101 -10.38 17.60 -10.34
C GLU A 101 -11.59 17.34 -11.27
N THR A 102 -12.47 16.41 -10.85
CA THR A 102 -13.75 16.22 -11.52
C THR A 102 -14.85 16.35 -10.48
N PRO A 103 -15.76 17.34 -10.59
CA PRO A 103 -16.94 17.48 -9.76
C PRO A 103 -17.77 16.18 -9.75
N ALA A 104 -18.35 15.84 -8.61
CA ALA A 104 -19.03 14.55 -8.45
C ALA A 104 -20.15 14.30 -9.47
N GLU A 105 -20.88 15.35 -9.85
CA GLU A 105 -21.96 15.31 -10.85
C GLU A 105 -21.46 15.14 -12.29
N GLU A 106 -20.17 15.35 -12.55
CA GLU A 106 -19.53 15.23 -13.87
C GLU A 106 -18.67 13.97 -14.00
N VAL A 107 -18.52 13.18 -12.92
CA VAL A 107 -17.72 11.96 -12.94
C VAL A 107 -18.38 10.92 -13.85
N ALA A 108 -17.67 10.50 -14.90
CA ALA A 108 -18.11 9.40 -15.74
C ALA A 108 -18.16 8.07 -14.97
N ASP A 109 -19.13 7.20 -15.29
CA ASP A 109 -19.29 5.90 -14.63
C ASP A 109 -18.01 5.07 -14.74
N GLU A 110 -17.34 5.07 -15.89
CA GLU A 110 -16.08 4.33 -16.10
C GLU A 110 -14.95 4.85 -15.21
N HIS A 111 -14.92 6.15 -14.95
CA HIS A 111 -13.93 6.73 -14.05
C HIS A 111 -14.16 6.27 -12.61
N TRP A 112 -15.41 6.35 -12.14
CA TRP A 112 -15.80 5.84 -10.83
C TRP A 112 -15.45 4.37 -10.68
N LEU A 113 -15.90 3.54 -11.62
CA LEU A 113 -15.67 2.09 -11.59
C LEU A 113 -14.19 1.76 -11.60
N ASN A 114 -13.38 2.40 -12.46
CA ASN A 114 -11.95 2.15 -12.53
C ASN A 114 -11.22 2.48 -11.21
N VAL A 115 -11.59 3.58 -10.54
CA VAL A 115 -10.97 3.94 -9.25
C VAL A 115 -11.39 2.96 -8.16
N ILE A 116 -12.65 2.55 -8.10
CA ILE A 116 -13.14 1.55 -7.14
C ILE A 116 -12.49 0.19 -7.40
N ASP A 117 -12.39 -0.23 -8.66
CA ASP A 117 -11.82 -1.53 -9.03
C ASP A 117 -10.35 -1.64 -8.63
N VAL A 118 -9.54 -0.64 -8.92
CA VAL A 118 -8.12 -0.68 -8.53
C VAL A 118 -7.95 -0.48 -7.03
N ASN A 119 -8.54 0.56 -6.46
CA ASN A 119 -8.22 1.02 -5.11
C ASN A 119 -8.91 0.23 -4.00
N LEU A 120 -10.06 -0.37 -4.25
CA LEU A 120 -10.85 -1.09 -3.26
C LEU A 120 -11.02 -2.56 -3.60
N ASN A 121 -11.58 -2.88 -4.77
CA ASN A 121 -11.79 -4.27 -5.18
C ASN A 121 -10.43 -5.00 -5.31
N GLY A 122 -9.42 -4.36 -5.92
CA GLY A 122 -8.06 -4.91 -6.05
C GLY A 122 -7.39 -5.18 -4.71
N VAL A 123 -7.57 -4.28 -3.73
CA VAL A 123 -7.10 -4.52 -2.36
C VAL A 123 -7.81 -5.74 -1.75
N PHE A 124 -9.12 -5.86 -1.93
CA PHE A 124 -9.86 -7.02 -1.43
C PHE A 124 -9.43 -8.34 -2.11
N TRP A 125 -9.27 -8.33 -3.44
CA TRP A 125 -8.82 -9.52 -4.17
C TRP A 125 -7.44 -9.97 -3.71
N CYS A 126 -6.50 -9.04 -3.53
CA CYS A 126 -5.18 -9.33 -3.00
C CYS A 126 -5.25 -9.86 -1.56
N CYS A 127 -5.93 -9.17 -0.66
CA CYS A 127 -6.10 -9.63 0.71
C CYS A 127 -6.69 -11.04 0.75
N ARG A 128 -7.72 -11.33 -0.05
CA ARG A 128 -8.38 -12.62 -0.11
C ARG A 128 -7.45 -13.73 -0.61
N ALA A 129 -6.75 -13.50 -1.72
CA ALA A 129 -5.92 -14.52 -2.35
C ALA A 129 -4.68 -14.84 -1.50
N PHE A 130 -3.90 -13.83 -1.14
CA PHE A 130 -2.70 -14.01 -0.31
C PHE A 130 -3.07 -14.38 1.14
N GLY A 131 -4.15 -13.81 1.67
CA GLY A 131 -4.66 -14.10 2.99
C GLY A 131 -5.04 -15.59 3.19
N ARG A 132 -5.53 -16.26 2.15
CA ARG A 132 -5.81 -17.72 2.22
C ARG A 132 -4.57 -18.52 2.61
N HIS A 133 -3.41 -18.21 2.01
CA HIS A 133 -2.14 -18.87 2.31
C HIS A 133 -1.66 -18.53 3.73
N MET A 134 -1.78 -17.26 4.14
CA MET A 134 -1.43 -16.82 5.48
C MET A 134 -2.31 -17.47 6.56
N LEU A 135 -3.61 -17.57 6.30
CA LEU A 135 -4.57 -18.21 7.21
C LEU A 135 -4.35 -19.71 7.34
N GLN A 136 -3.93 -20.39 6.27
CA GLN A 136 -3.56 -21.80 6.30
C GLN A 136 -2.28 -22.03 7.10
N ALA A 137 -1.33 -21.08 7.04
CA ALA A 137 -0.09 -21.11 7.80
C ALA A 137 -0.24 -20.54 9.23
N GLU A 138 -1.42 -20.05 9.59
CA GLU A 138 -1.71 -19.33 10.86
C GLU A 138 -0.72 -18.19 11.15
N ARG A 139 -0.22 -17.56 10.11
CA ARG A 139 0.82 -16.52 10.19
C ARG A 139 0.74 -15.57 9.01
N GLY A 140 0.64 -14.27 9.29
CA GLY A 140 0.70 -13.26 8.23
C GLY A 140 0.58 -11.83 8.74
N ALA A 141 1.07 -10.90 7.92
CA ALA A 141 0.91 -9.46 8.12
C ALA A 141 0.53 -8.79 6.80
N ILE A 142 -0.62 -8.16 6.76
CA ILE A 142 -1.12 -7.39 5.62
C ILE A 142 -1.07 -5.91 5.97
N VAL A 143 -0.49 -5.10 5.09
CA VAL A 143 -0.45 -3.65 5.22
C VAL A 143 -1.08 -3.03 3.96
N ASN A 144 -2.23 -2.40 4.13
CA ASN A 144 -2.92 -1.71 3.05
C ASN A 144 -2.48 -0.24 2.97
N ILE A 145 -2.24 0.28 1.78
CA ILE A 145 -2.00 1.71 1.60
C ILE A 145 -3.36 2.41 1.42
N GLY A 146 -3.82 2.98 2.53
CA GLY A 146 -4.97 3.88 2.59
C GLY A 146 -4.65 5.28 2.07
N SER A 147 -5.19 6.28 2.73
CA SER A 147 -4.90 7.72 2.53
C SER A 147 -5.54 8.52 3.66
N MET A 148 -5.01 9.68 3.98
CA MET A 148 -5.74 10.67 4.79
C MET A 148 -7.14 10.96 4.23
N SER A 149 -7.31 10.86 2.91
CA SER A 149 -8.57 11.02 2.19
C SER A 149 -9.66 10.00 2.59
N GLY A 150 -9.30 8.93 3.28
CA GLY A 150 -10.25 8.02 3.89
C GLY A 150 -10.78 8.49 5.25
N PHE A 151 -10.19 9.54 5.84
CA PHE A 151 -10.62 10.15 7.09
C PHE A 151 -11.29 11.52 6.89
N ILE A 152 -10.79 12.28 5.91
CA ILE A 152 -11.21 13.67 5.65
C ILE A 152 -11.54 13.87 4.17
N VAL A 153 -12.13 15.00 3.85
CA VAL A 153 -12.30 15.48 2.47
C VAL A 153 -11.19 16.46 2.14
N ASN A 154 -10.47 16.18 1.06
CA ASN A 154 -9.37 17.01 0.60
C ASN A 154 -9.83 18.39 0.11
N LYS A 155 -8.97 19.39 0.24
CA LYS A 155 -9.15 20.74 -0.30
C LYS A 155 -7.92 21.12 -1.14
N PRO A 156 -8.12 21.79 -2.29
CA PRO A 156 -9.40 22.14 -2.93
C PRO A 156 -9.93 21.06 -3.88
N GLN A 157 -9.27 19.89 -3.96
CA GLN A 157 -9.54 18.89 -4.99
C GLN A 157 -10.91 18.24 -4.83
N GLU A 158 -11.62 18.10 -5.94
CA GLU A 158 -12.85 17.34 -6.09
C GLU A 158 -12.50 15.92 -6.49
N GLN A 159 -12.65 14.96 -5.55
CA GLN A 159 -12.21 13.58 -5.73
C GLN A 159 -13.06 12.59 -4.90
N SER A 160 -14.37 12.73 -4.91
CA SER A 160 -15.32 11.92 -4.13
C SER A 160 -15.09 10.41 -4.29
N TYR A 161 -14.85 9.95 -5.52
CA TYR A 161 -14.55 8.56 -5.87
C TYR A 161 -13.28 8.03 -5.19
N TYR A 162 -12.23 8.84 -5.13
CA TYR A 162 -10.99 8.47 -4.45
C TYR A 162 -11.19 8.41 -2.93
N ASN A 163 -11.83 9.42 -2.35
CA ASN A 163 -12.13 9.47 -0.93
C ASN A 163 -12.99 8.27 -0.51
N ALA A 164 -14.03 7.93 -1.29
CA ALA A 164 -14.86 6.77 -1.05
C ALA A 164 -14.05 5.46 -1.10
N SER A 165 -13.18 5.29 -2.11
CA SER A 165 -12.35 4.10 -2.24
C SER A 165 -11.41 3.93 -1.03
N LYS A 166 -10.77 5.01 -0.56
CA LYS A 166 -9.82 4.96 0.55
C LYS A 166 -10.51 4.81 1.92
N ALA A 167 -11.70 5.39 2.10
CA ALA A 167 -12.55 5.11 3.26
C ALA A 167 -12.97 3.62 3.30
N GLY A 168 -13.31 3.05 2.13
CA GLY A 168 -13.59 1.62 1.97
C GLY A 168 -12.39 0.74 2.39
N VAL A 169 -11.17 1.09 1.97
CA VAL A 169 -9.95 0.37 2.38
C VAL A 169 -9.74 0.42 3.89
N HIS A 170 -9.98 1.58 4.53
CA HIS A 170 -9.87 1.71 5.98
C HIS A 170 -10.84 0.78 6.72
N HIS A 171 -12.09 0.72 6.28
CA HIS A 171 -13.08 -0.14 6.92
C HIS A 171 -12.86 -1.61 6.59
N LEU A 172 -12.47 -1.94 5.36
CA LEU A 172 -12.06 -3.29 4.95
C LEU A 172 -10.91 -3.81 5.82
N THR A 173 -9.91 -2.98 6.09
CA THR A 173 -8.79 -3.30 6.99
C THR A 173 -9.28 -3.74 8.37
N LYS A 174 -10.22 -3.02 8.96
CA LYS A 174 -10.83 -3.37 10.27
C LYS A 174 -11.62 -4.66 10.21
N SER A 175 -12.40 -4.85 9.14
CA SER A 175 -13.23 -6.05 8.96
C SER A 175 -12.36 -7.30 8.86
N LEU A 176 -11.36 -7.30 7.98
CA LEU A 176 -10.44 -8.43 7.82
C LEU A 176 -9.61 -8.70 9.07
N ALA A 177 -9.19 -7.64 9.78
CA ALA A 177 -8.49 -7.78 11.04
C ALA A 177 -9.34 -8.50 12.09
N ALA A 178 -10.62 -8.14 12.22
CA ALA A 178 -11.54 -8.76 13.16
C ALA A 178 -11.79 -10.26 12.83
N GLU A 179 -11.89 -10.59 11.52
CA GLU A 179 -12.14 -11.96 11.06
C GLU A 179 -10.90 -12.87 11.21
N TRP A 180 -9.69 -12.32 11.05
CA TRP A 180 -8.46 -13.10 10.86
C TRP A 180 -7.50 -13.09 12.05
N ALA A 181 -7.67 -12.17 13.01
CA ALA A 181 -6.76 -12.05 14.15
C ALA A 181 -6.61 -13.34 14.96
N SER A 182 -7.71 -14.03 15.25
CA SER A 182 -7.70 -15.31 15.99
C SER A 182 -7.06 -16.47 15.21
N ARG A 183 -6.80 -16.24 13.91
CA ARG A 183 -6.20 -17.20 12.99
C ARG A 183 -4.77 -16.80 12.59
N GLY A 184 -4.12 -15.95 13.39
CA GLY A 184 -2.70 -15.60 13.24
C GLY A 184 -2.38 -14.55 12.15
N VAL A 185 -3.37 -13.90 11.55
CA VAL A 185 -3.14 -12.91 10.49
C VAL A 185 -3.50 -11.52 11.00
N ARG A 186 -2.55 -10.59 10.94
CA ARG A 186 -2.75 -9.17 11.24
C ARG A 186 -3.02 -8.38 9.95
N VAL A 187 -3.98 -7.45 10.02
CA VAL A 187 -4.30 -6.57 8.89
C VAL A 187 -4.34 -5.14 9.41
N ASN A 188 -3.47 -4.28 8.87
CA ASN A 188 -3.39 -2.87 9.22
C ASN A 188 -3.33 -2.02 7.95
N ALA A 189 -3.48 -0.71 8.09
CA ALA A 189 -3.29 0.23 7.00
C ALA A 189 -2.38 1.39 7.41
N VAL A 190 -1.68 1.96 6.44
CA VAL A 190 -1.02 3.26 6.54
C VAL A 190 -1.85 4.27 5.75
N ALA A 191 -2.08 5.45 6.30
CA ALA A 191 -2.82 6.54 5.67
C ALA A 191 -1.88 7.74 5.41
N PRO A 192 -1.24 7.78 4.21
CA PRO A 192 -0.37 8.89 3.83
C PRO A 192 -1.13 10.19 3.56
N THR A 193 -0.45 11.31 3.73
CA THR A 193 -0.78 12.62 3.16
C THR A 193 -0.25 12.74 1.72
N TYR A 194 0.00 13.97 1.28
CA TYR A 194 0.68 14.28 0.02
C TYR A 194 2.16 13.87 0.10
N ILE A 195 2.52 12.85 -0.63
CA ILE A 195 3.88 12.29 -0.69
C ILE A 195 4.56 12.70 -1.99
N ASN A 196 5.82 13.01 -1.91
CA ASN A 196 6.64 13.42 -3.04
C ASN A 196 6.86 12.26 -4.02
N THR A 197 5.97 12.16 -5.00
CA THR A 197 5.92 11.08 -6.00
C THR A 197 5.57 11.63 -7.37
N PRO A 198 5.73 10.88 -8.47
CA PRO A 198 5.24 11.28 -9.78
C PRO A 198 3.73 11.61 -9.78
N LEU A 199 2.94 10.94 -8.94
CA LEU A 199 1.49 11.17 -8.81
C LEU A 199 1.16 12.59 -8.34
N THR A 200 1.99 13.20 -7.51
CA THR A 200 1.79 14.52 -6.90
C THR A 200 2.67 15.61 -7.54
N ALA A 201 3.48 15.25 -8.54
CA ALA A 201 4.44 16.19 -9.15
C ALA A 201 3.77 17.42 -9.78
N PHE A 202 2.54 17.28 -10.29
CA PHE A 202 1.76 18.38 -10.86
C PHE A 202 1.48 19.50 -9.85
N ALA A 203 1.36 19.19 -8.57
CA ALA A 203 1.09 20.19 -7.54
C ALA A 203 2.28 21.16 -7.35
N LYS A 204 3.51 20.68 -7.55
CA LYS A 204 4.69 21.56 -7.49
C LYS A 204 4.71 22.62 -8.59
N ALA A 205 4.10 22.32 -9.75
CA ALA A 205 3.92 23.25 -10.85
C ALA A 205 2.73 24.20 -10.61
N ASN A 206 1.77 23.81 -9.78
CA ASN A 206 0.62 24.64 -9.38
C ASN A 206 0.83 25.20 -7.96
N ARG A 207 1.47 26.36 -7.89
CA ARG A 207 1.85 26.99 -6.63
C ARG A 207 0.65 27.24 -5.71
N ALA A 208 -0.49 27.67 -6.25
CA ALA A 208 -1.68 27.93 -5.45
C ALA A 208 -2.22 26.66 -4.77
N LEU A 209 -2.21 25.53 -5.49
CA LEU A 209 -2.60 24.22 -4.92
C LEU A 209 -1.58 23.75 -3.88
N TYR A 210 -0.30 23.86 -4.19
CA TYR A 210 0.78 23.47 -3.28
C TYR A 210 0.71 24.23 -1.95
N ASP A 211 0.49 25.54 -2.00
CA ASP A 211 0.41 26.38 -0.81
C ASP A 211 -0.77 25.97 0.09
N VAL A 212 -1.95 25.68 -0.48
CA VAL A 212 -3.10 25.17 0.28
C VAL A 212 -2.76 23.84 0.98
N TRP A 213 -2.06 22.94 0.29
CA TRP A 213 -1.64 21.68 0.90
C TRP A 213 -0.68 21.89 2.07
N MET A 214 0.30 22.78 1.89
CA MET A 214 1.32 23.03 2.91
C MET A 214 0.77 23.81 4.10
N GLU A 215 -0.11 24.78 3.88
CA GLU A 215 -0.81 25.50 4.94
C GLU A 215 -1.70 24.59 5.78
N SER A 216 -2.29 23.55 5.15
CA SER A 216 -3.12 22.57 5.83
C SER A 216 -2.31 21.47 6.54
N THR A 217 -0.99 21.39 6.29
CA THR A 217 -0.11 20.37 6.89
C THR A 217 0.70 21.00 8.02
N PRO A 218 0.51 20.63 9.31
CA PRO A 218 1.26 21.19 10.43
C PRO A 218 2.78 21.18 10.27
N MET A 219 3.35 20.11 9.68
CA MET A 219 4.78 20.03 9.39
C MET A 219 5.22 20.92 8.21
N GLY A 220 4.31 21.54 7.46
CA GLY A 220 4.58 22.51 6.38
C GLY A 220 5.34 21.94 5.18
N ARG A 221 5.30 20.63 4.98
CA ARG A 221 5.97 19.94 3.87
C ARG A 221 5.23 18.71 3.37
N MET A 222 5.50 18.31 2.16
CA MET A 222 5.13 16.98 1.69
C MET A 222 5.95 15.91 2.43
N GLY A 223 5.39 14.71 2.55
CA GLY A 223 6.13 13.54 3.01
C GLY A 223 7.02 12.96 1.91
N GLU A 224 8.00 12.14 2.32
CA GLU A 224 8.84 11.38 1.42
C GLU A 224 8.43 9.89 1.44
N VAL A 225 8.78 9.15 0.40
CA VAL A 225 8.35 7.74 0.24
C VAL A 225 8.92 6.82 1.32
N ASP A 226 10.11 7.10 1.83
CA ASP A 226 10.77 6.34 2.90
C ASP A 226 10.08 6.52 4.26
N GLU A 227 9.43 7.67 4.51
CA GLU A 227 8.64 7.89 5.73
C GLU A 227 7.41 6.96 5.76
N ILE A 228 6.81 6.69 4.58
CA ILE A 228 5.70 5.73 4.47
C ILE A 228 6.23 4.30 4.58
N ALA A 229 7.34 3.98 3.89
CA ALA A 229 7.94 2.67 3.91
C ALA A 229 8.38 2.24 5.32
N SER A 230 8.87 3.18 6.14
CA SER A 230 9.22 2.94 7.53
C SER A 230 8.02 2.51 8.38
N ALA A 231 6.85 3.13 8.19
CA ALA A 231 5.62 2.74 8.87
C ALA A 231 5.11 1.37 8.38
N VAL A 232 5.24 1.09 7.08
CA VAL A 232 4.91 -0.22 6.49
C VAL A 232 5.81 -1.30 7.07
N LEU A 233 7.13 -1.09 7.13
CA LEU A 233 8.07 -2.03 7.73
C LEU A 233 7.71 -2.33 9.20
N PHE A 234 7.39 -1.30 9.99
CA PHE A 234 6.94 -1.48 11.36
C PHE A 234 5.71 -2.39 11.43
N LEU A 235 4.66 -2.09 10.66
CA LEU A 235 3.40 -2.84 10.68
C LEU A 235 3.56 -4.28 10.13
N ALA A 236 4.45 -4.50 9.18
CA ALA A 236 4.75 -5.82 8.62
C ALA A 236 5.57 -6.70 9.57
N SER A 237 6.31 -6.10 10.51
CA SER A 237 7.25 -6.78 11.40
C SER A 237 6.62 -7.24 12.72
N ASP A 238 7.38 -8.02 13.50
CA ASP A 238 6.98 -8.44 14.86
C ASP A 238 7.02 -7.29 15.88
N ALA A 239 7.56 -6.11 15.51
CA ALA A 239 7.46 -4.91 16.33
C ALA A 239 6.00 -4.46 16.51
N ALA A 240 5.12 -4.78 15.55
CA ALA A 240 3.68 -4.51 15.59
C ALA A 240 2.84 -5.74 15.95
N SER A 241 3.38 -6.73 16.67
CA SER A 241 2.71 -8.02 16.93
C SER A 241 1.35 -7.93 17.64
N LEU A 242 1.06 -6.85 18.35
CA LEU A 242 -0.24 -6.61 19.00
C LEU A 242 -1.13 -5.64 18.20
N MET A 243 -0.69 -5.19 17.01
CA MET A 243 -1.46 -4.26 16.19
C MET A 243 -2.18 -5.00 15.06
N THR A 244 -3.50 -4.90 15.06
CA THR A 244 -4.37 -5.32 13.96
C THR A 244 -5.60 -4.40 13.90
N GLY A 245 -6.14 -4.15 12.72
CA GLY A 245 -7.27 -3.24 12.49
C GLY A 245 -6.93 -1.75 12.60
N SER A 246 -5.67 -1.41 12.78
CA SER A 246 -5.23 -0.01 12.90
C SER A 246 -5.08 0.63 11.53
N VAL A 247 -5.48 1.90 11.43
CA VAL A 247 -5.17 2.78 10.31
C VAL A 247 -4.25 3.86 10.84
N VAL A 248 -2.97 3.78 10.50
CA VAL A 248 -1.92 4.64 11.03
C VAL A 248 -1.73 5.84 10.12
N SER A 249 -2.05 7.03 10.60
CA SER A 249 -1.79 8.28 9.87
C SER A 249 -0.29 8.56 9.80
N VAL A 250 0.21 8.78 8.58
CA VAL A 250 1.57 9.27 8.31
C VAL A 250 1.41 10.49 7.42
N ASP A 251 0.97 11.59 8.03
CA ASP A 251 0.34 12.69 7.32
C ASP A 251 0.86 14.09 7.71
N GLY A 252 1.96 14.16 8.46
CA GLY A 252 2.52 15.44 8.90
C GLY A 252 1.57 16.26 9.77
N GLY A 253 0.56 15.60 10.37
CA GLY A 253 -0.46 16.20 11.20
C GLY A 253 -1.67 16.75 10.43
N TYR A 254 -1.80 16.47 9.13
CA TYR A 254 -2.88 17.00 8.27
C TYR A 254 -4.28 16.74 8.85
N THR A 255 -4.49 15.59 9.49
CA THR A 255 -5.78 15.17 10.05
C THR A 255 -5.96 15.54 11.52
N CYS A 256 -5.14 16.42 12.09
CA CYS A 256 -5.25 16.85 13.49
C CYS A 256 -6.33 17.91 13.74
N TRP A 257 -6.86 18.58 12.71
CA TRP A 257 -7.91 19.62 12.75
C TRP A 257 -8.93 19.48 11.65
#